data_5b9c0a2939ecb82b756e6b4038c0303e
#
_entry.id   5b9c0a2939ecb82b756e6b4038c0303e
#
_cell.length_a   1.000
_cell.length_b   1.000
_cell.length_c   1.000
_cell.angle_alpha   90.00
_cell.angle_beta   90.00
_cell.angle_gamma   90.00
#
_symmetry.space_group_name_H-M   'P 1'
#
loop_
_entity.id
_entity.type
_entity.pdbx_description
1 polymer ?
#
loop_
_entity_poly.entity_id
_entity_poly.type
_entity_poly.pdbx_seq_one_letter_code
_entity_poly.pdbx_strand_id
1 'polypeptide(L)' 'MSRNPYYIKMINSQRWKNLRCDKLRANPVCEVCEANGLSTLATEVHHKTPVESVSHELGMKHLMFDRTNLQSLCH' A
#
# COMPACT_ATOMS: atom_id res chain seq x y z
N MET A 1 3.24 -2.86 21.31
CA MET A 1 3.47 -1.51 20.77
C MET A 1 2.24 -1.04 20.02
N SER A 2 1.68 0.10 20.42
CA SER A 2 0.48 0.61 19.78
C SER A 2 0.84 1.35 18.49
N ARG A 3 0.04 1.15 17.42
CA ARG A 3 0.21 1.89 16.19
C ARG A 3 -0.40 3.29 16.33
N ASN A 4 0.07 4.20 15.48
CA ASN A 4 -0.46 5.54 15.41
C ASN A 4 -1.97 5.47 15.07
N PRO A 5 -2.85 6.15 15.84
CA PRO A 5 -4.29 6.09 15.61
C PRO A 5 -4.71 6.62 14.23
N TYR A 6 -4.00 7.57 13.67
CA TYR A 6 -4.26 8.05 12.31
C TYR A 6 -4.02 6.96 11.28
N TYR A 7 -2.94 6.19 11.45
CA TYR A 7 -2.64 5.06 10.57
C TYR A 7 -3.74 4.01 10.63
N ILE A 8 -4.14 3.61 11.83
CA ILE A 8 -5.19 2.59 12.03
C ILE A 8 -6.50 3.03 11.37
N LYS A 9 -6.88 4.28 11.55
CA LYS A 9 -8.09 4.85 10.96
C LYS A 9 -8.04 4.81 9.44
N MET A 10 -6.91 5.19 8.84
CA MET A 10 -6.75 5.22 7.40
C MET A 10 -6.72 3.84 6.77
N ILE A 11 -6.00 2.88 7.38
CA ILE A 11 -5.87 1.52 6.83
C ILE A 11 -7.20 0.76 6.87
N ASN A 12 -8.11 1.15 7.76
CA ASN A 12 -9.43 0.57 7.87
C ASN A 12 -10.51 1.35 7.10
N SER A 13 -10.12 2.43 6.41
CA SER A 13 -11.07 3.26 5.68
C SER A 13 -11.52 2.62 4.37
N GLN A 14 -12.73 2.95 3.92
CA GLN A 14 -13.22 2.51 2.63
C GLN A 14 -12.37 3.07 1.49
N ARG A 15 -11.86 4.28 1.66
CA ARG A 15 -10.96 4.91 0.68
C ARG A 15 -9.72 4.05 0.44
N TRP A 16 -9.09 3.55 1.52
CA TRP A 16 -7.93 2.67 1.40
C TRP A 16 -8.30 1.35 0.74
N LYS A 17 -9.41 0.74 1.14
CA LYS A 17 -9.86 -0.53 0.56
C LYS A 17 -10.11 -0.40 -0.94
N ASN A 18 -10.72 0.69 -1.37
CA ASN A 18 -10.96 0.95 -2.79
C ASN A 18 -9.64 1.16 -3.55
N LEU A 19 -8.73 1.96 -2.99
CA LEU A 19 -7.43 2.23 -3.60
C LEU A 19 -6.61 0.95 -3.72
N ARG A 20 -6.63 0.12 -2.69
CA ARG A 20 -5.93 -1.17 -2.67
C ARG A 20 -6.47 -2.09 -3.77
N CYS A 21 -7.78 -2.19 -3.91
CA CYS A 21 -8.40 -2.98 -4.97
C CYS A 21 -8.02 -2.46 -6.36
N ASP A 22 -8.04 -1.15 -6.54
CA ASP A 22 -7.66 -0.52 -7.81
C ASP A 22 -6.21 -0.81 -8.16
N LYS A 23 -5.31 -0.75 -7.16
CA LYS A 23 -3.88 -1.06 -7.37
C LYS A 23 -3.69 -2.51 -7.80
N LEU A 24 -4.34 -3.46 -7.12
CA LEU A 24 -4.25 -4.88 -7.46
C LEU A 24 -4.85 -5.18 -8.83
N ARG A 25 -5.90 -4.44 -9.21
CA ARG A 25 -6.52 -4.59 -10.52
C ARG A 25 -5.62 -4.05 -11.63
N ALA A 26 -4.94 -2.95 -11.38
CA ALA A 26 -4.02 -2.33 -12.35
C ALA A 26 -2.70 -3.11 -12.45
N ASN A 27 -2.21 -3.64 -11.33
CA ASN A 27 -0.94 -4.40 -11.26
C ASN A 27 -1.18 -5.74 -10.57
N PRO A 28 -1.78 -6.72 -11.27
CA PRO A 28 -2.17 -8.01 -10.65
C PRO A 28 -0.99 -8.94 -10.37
N VAL A 29 0.18 -8.68 -10.96
CA VAL A 29 1.37 -9.51 -10.77
C VAL A 29 2.29 -8.86 -9.74
N CYS A 30 2.89 -9.70 -8.86
CA CYS A 30 3.87 -9.23 -7.89
C CYS A 30 5.01 -8.50 -8.61
N GLU A 31 5.24 -7.25 -8.25
CA GLU A 31 6.24 -6.41 -8.92
C GLU A 31 7.66 -6.90 -8.70
N VAL A 32 7.94 -7.49 -7.53
CA VAL A 32 9.26 -8.07 -7.21
C VAL A 32 9.49 -9.35 -8.03
N CYS A 33 8.48 -10.22 -8.10
CA CYS A 33 8.58 -11.44 -8.90
C CYS A 33 8.71 -11.12 -10.38
N GLU A 34 7.97 -10.14 -10.88
CA GLU A 34 8.04 -9.72 -12.27
C GLU A 34 9.44 -9.22 -12.62
N ALA A 35 10.07 -8.45 -11.73
CA ALA A 35 11.44 -7.98 -11.91
C ALA A 35 12.45 -9.13 -11.97
N ASN A 36 12.11 -10.29 -11.38
CA ASN A 36 12.93 -11.50 -11.42
C ASN A 36 12.52 -12.49 -12.51
N GLY A 37 11.66 -12.06 -13.43
CA GLY A 37 11.20 -12.89 -14.54
C GLY A 37 10.13 -13.90 -14.19
N LEU A 38 9.46 -13.74 -13.05
CA LEU A 38 8.39 -14.62 -12.59
C LEU A 38 7.03 -13.97 -12.71
N SER A 39 5.99 -14.78 -12.89
CA SER A 39 4.60 -14.31 -12.98
C SER A 39 3.80 -14.84 -11.80
N THR A 40 3.96 -14.21 -10.65
CA THR A 40 3.24 -14.59 -9.43
C THR A 40 2.16 -13.53 -9.15
N LEU A 41 0.93 -13.98 -8.89
CA LEU A 41 -0.17 -13.07 -8.59
C LEU A 41 0.09 -12.31 -7.28
N ALA A 42 -0.15 -11.00 -7.31
CA ALA A 42 -0.07 -10.16 -6.13
C ALA A 42 -1.30 -10.36 -5.27
N THR A 43 -1.12 -10.44 -3.97
CA THR A 43 -2.20 -10.58 -2.99
C THR A 43 -2.21 -9.44 -1.99
N GLU A 44 -1.14 -8.63 -1.95
CA GLU A 44 -0.96 -7.56 -0.98
C GLU A 44 -0.51 -6.29 -1.67
N VAL A 45 -0.83 -5.16 -1.05
CA VAL A 45 -0.36 -3.83 -1.48
C VAL A 45 0.43 -3.22 -0.34
N HIS A 46 1.67 -2.85 -0.62
CA HIS A 46 2.58 -2.26 0.35
C HIS A 46 2.90 -0.82 -0.02
N HIS A 47 3.21 -0.01 0.97
CA HIS A 47 3.70 1.34 0.78
C HIS A 47 5.23 1.29 0.63
N LYS A 48 5.76 1.83 -0.47
CA LYS A 48 7.20 1.87 -0.71
C LYS A 48 7.91 2.67 0.38
N THR A 49 7.37 3.85 0.69
CA THR A 49 7.78 4.64 1.85
C THR A 49 6.76 4.38 2.95
N PRO A 50 7.18 3.88 4.12
CA PRO A 50 6.24 3.59 5.19
C PRO A 50 5.45 4.82 5.61
N VAL A 51 4.13 4.65 5.77
CA VAL A 51 3.23 5.73 6.15
C VAL A 51 3.64 6.32 7.50
N GLU A 52 4.07 5.47 8.43
CA GLU A 52 4.47 5.88 9.77
C GLU A 52 5.89 6.46 9.83
N SER A 53 6.56 6.64 8.67
CA SER A 53 7.86 7.32 8.62
C SER A 53 7.75 8.82 8.90
N VAL A 54 6.54 9.37 8.79
CA VAL A 54 6.25 10.75 9.18
C VAL A 54 5.33 10.74 10.40
N SER A 55 5.38 11.79 11.22
CA SER A 55 4.67 11.83 12.49
C SER A 55 3.36 12.64 12.46
N HIS A 56 3.11 13.39 11.38
CA HIS A 56 1.92 14.23 11.29
C HIS A 56 0.88 13.64 10.34
N GLU A 57 -0.39 13.92 10.65
CA GLU A 57 -1.52 13.33 9.94
C GLU A 57 -1.51 13.61 8.44
N LEU A 58 -1.22 14.85 8.04
CA LEU A 58 -1.24 15.24 6.63
C LEU A 58 -0.21 14.46 5.82
N GLY A 59 1.01 14.32 6.33
CA GLY A 59 2.06 13.55 5.68
C GLY A 59 1.72 12.07 5.60
N MET A 60 1.16 11.50 6.66
CA MET A 60 0.72 10.11 6.67
C MET A 60 -0.39 9.87 5.65
N LYS A 61 -1.35 10.78 5.56
CA LYS A 61 -2.45 10.71 4.61
C LYS A 61 -1.93 10.77 3.18
N HIS A 62 -0.95 11.62 2.91
CA HIS A 62 -0.32 11.72 1.60
C HIS A 62 0.34 10.39 1.20
N LEU A 63 1.15 9.81 2.08
CA LEU A 63 1.82 8.54 1.82
C LEU A 63 0.83 7.38 1.69
N MET A 64 -0.23 7.36 2.49
CA MET A 64 -1.24 6.30 2.48
C MET A 64 -1.98 6.23 1.14
N PHE A 65 -2.35 7.38 0.58
CA PHE A 65 -3.22 7.45 -0.59
C PHE A 65 -2.52 7.85 -1.89
N ASP A 66 -1.19 7.93 -1.87
CA ASP A 66 -0.40 8.21 -3.07
C ASP A 66 -0.20 6.92 -3.87
N ARG A 67 -0.78 6.85 -5.05
CA ARG A 67 -0.69 5.67 -5.92
C ARG A 67 0.75 5.33 -6.30
N THR A 68 1.61 6.34 -6.44
CA THR A 68 3.01 6.13 -6.79
C THR A 68 3.82 5.53 -5.64
N ASN A 69 3.27 5.57 -4.42
CA ASN A 69 3.89 5.01 -3.23
C ASN A 69 3.44 3.57 -2.96
N LEU A 70 2.66 2.97 -3.85
CA LEU A 70 2.12 1.63 -3.67
C LEU A 70 2.87 0.60 -4.51
N GLN A 71 2.95 -0.62 -3.99
CA GLN A 71 3.60 -1.73 -4.67
C GLN A 71 2.76 -2.99 -4.48
N SER A 72 2.48 -3.70 -5.58
CA SER A 72 1.76 -4.98 -5.54
C SER A 72 2.75 -6.10 -5.27
N LEU A 73 2.50 -6.89 -4.24
CA LEU A 73 3.40 -7.97 -3.82
C LEU A 73 2.64 -9.27 -3.57
N CYS A 74 3.32 -10.40 -3.77
CA CYS A 74 2.82 -11.71 -3.38
C CYS A 74 3.08 -11.91 -1.87
N HIS A 75 2.40 -12.89 -1.32
CA HIS A 75 2.57 -13.21 0.10
C HIS A 75 3.92 -13.87 0.37
#